data_369b195371d4f26512c4861114faf13a
#
_entry.id   369b195371d4f26512c4861114faf13a
#
_cell.length_a   1.000
_cell.length_b   1.000
_cell.length_c   1.000
_cell.angle_alpha   90.00
_cell.angle_beta   90.00
_cell.angle_gamma   90.00
#
_symmetry.space_group_name_H-M   'P 1'
#
loop_
_entity.id
_entity.type
_entity.pdbx_description
1 polymer ?
#
loop_
_entity_poly.entity_id
_entity_poly.type
_entity_poly.pdbx_seq_one_letter_code
_entity_poly.pdbx_strand_id
1 'polypeptide(L)'
;VGLLGGECTGKSTLVAALAAQIGAEVVPEAVRAFVQQHGRAPHSDEQAGVLARQSDAVARAVAAAARDAVVVVDPAPLMTAVYSVLYFEDDSLVAEGVDDALAYDVLAWCAPDVPWQADPGVRDGPHYRAAADRILSGIATTTLGPRGAHVVRVTGDLDVRVATVREAVAADRDRAGVAPPGPSGRNLDSHG
;
A
#
# COMPACT_ATOMS: atom_id res chain seq x y z
N VAL A 1 7.01 -2.96 -0.98
CA VAL A 1 5.65 -3.24 -1.51
C VAL A 1 4.73 -2.09 -1.15
N GLY A 2 4.11 -1.46 -2.15
CA GLY A 2 3.07 -0.44 -1.94
C GLY A 2 1.66 -1.03 -2.10
N LEU A 3 0.77 -0.81 -1.13
CA LEU A 3 -0.62 -1.25 -1.25
C LEU A 3 -1.48 -0.16 -1.89
N LEU A 4 -2.26 -0.55 -2.88
CA LEU A 4 -3.25 0.27 -3.57
C LEU A 4 -4.65 -0.31 -3.36
N GLY A 5 -5.67 0.54 -3.44
CA GLY A 5 -7.08 0.15 -3.35
C GLY A 5 -7.87 1.07 -2.43
N GLY A 6 -9.15 1.22 -2.72
CA GLY A 6 -10.07 2.02 -1.93
C GLY A 6 -10.31 1.47 -0.51
N GLU A 7 -11.19 2.11 0.20
CA GLU A 7 -11.61 1.65 1.54
C GLU A 7 -12.24 0.26 1.47
N CYS A 8 -12.13 -0.49 2.57
CA CYS A 8 -12.74 -1.82 2.69
C CYS A 8 -12.37 -2.80 1.55
N THR A 9 -11.14 -2.72 1.04
CA THR A 9 -10.58 -3.67 0.07
C THR A 9 -9.66 -4.72 0.70
N GLY A 10 -9.58 -4.75 2.05
CA GLY A 10 -8.79 -5.74 2.78
C GLY A 10 -7.30 -5.44 2.90
N LYS A 11 -6.83 -4.22 2.56
CA LYS A 11 -5.41 -3.81 2.68
C LYS A 11 -4.83 -4.08 4.06
N SER A 12 -5.43 -3.51 5.11
CA SER A 12 -4.89 -3.63 6.48
C SER A 12 -4.87 -5.07 6.99
N THR A 13 -5.83 -5.90 6.58
CA THR A 13 -5.84 -7.35 6.88
C THR A 13 -4.68 -8.05 6.17
N LEU A 14 -4.45 -7.72 4.91
CA LEU A 14 -3.33 -8.25 4.13
C LEU A 14 -1.98 -7.84 4.73
N VAL A 15 -1.84 -6.56 5.13
CA VAL A 15 -0.63 -6.06 5.81
C VAL A 15 -0.33 -6.84 7.08
N ALA A 16 -1.33 -7.03 7.94
CA ALA A 16 -1.16 -7.78 9.18
C ALA A 16 -0.71 -9.23 8.91
N ALA A 17 -1.27 -9.87 7.88
CA ALA A 17 -0.88 -11.22 7.49
C ALA A 17 0.54 -11.27 6.91
N LEU A 18 0.95 -10.31 6.07
CA LEU A 18 2.31 -10.22 5.54
C LEU A 18 3.34 -9.98 6.66
N ALA A 19 3.05 -9.05 7.58
CA ALA A 19 3.91 -8.81 8.75
C ALA A 19 4.11 -10.09 9.58
N ALA A 20 3.03 -10.85 9.82
CA ALA A 20 3.09 -12.09 10.61
C ALA A 20 3.82 -13.23 9.89
N GLN A 21 3.64 -13.37 8.56
CA GLN A 21 4.14 -14.53 7.81
C GLN A 21 5.55 -14.37 7.26
N ILE A 22 5.94 -13.15 6.88
CA ILE A 22 7.25 -12.88 6.27
C ILE A 22 8.07 -11.83 7.02
N GLY A 23 7.61 -11.40 8.21
CA GLY A 23 8.32 -10.40 9.01
C GLY A 23 8.40 -9.03 8.35
N ALA A 24 7.40 -8.66 7.53
CA ALA A 24 7.41 -7.40 6.82
C ALA A 24 7.33 -6.21 7.80
N GLU A 25 8.17 -5.21 7.57
CA GLU A 25 8.09 -3.92 8.26
C GLU A 25 6.95 -3.08 7.66
N VAL A 26 6.13 -2.48 8.52
CA VAL A 26 4.92 -1.78 8.09
C VAL A 26 5.08 -0.28 8.26
N VAL A 27 4.86 0.46 7.17
CA VAL A 27 4.72 1.93 7.19
C VAL A 27 3.22 2.26 7.25
N PRO A 28 2.76 2.84 8.38
CA PRO A 28 1.34 3.15 8.55
C PRO A 28 0.91 4.38 7.75
N GLU A 29 -0.41 4.53 7.61
CA GLU A 29 -1.05 5.62 6.87
C GLU A 29 -0.87 6.99 7.54
N ALA A 30 -0.33 7.98 6.81
CA ALA A 30 -0.17 9.34 7.30
C ALA A 30 -1.51 10.06 7.54
N VAL A 31 -2.55 9.74 6.75
CA VAL A 31 -3.91 10.28 6.96
C VAL A 31 -4.45 9.89 8.32
N ARG A 32 -4.21 8.68 8.79
CA ARG A 32 -4.66 8.22 10.10
C ARG A 32 -4.04 9.05 11.23
N ALA A 33 -2.73 9.35 11.12
CA ALA A 33 -2.05 10.24 12.07
C ALA A 33 -2.61 11.66 12.00
N PHE A 34 -2.91 12.16 10.80
CA PHE A 34 -3.55 13.46 10.61
C PHE A 34 -4.92 13.52 11.30
N VAL A 35 -5.78 12.52 11.08
CA VAL A 35 -7.11 12.45 11.70
C VAL A 35 -7.01 12.37 13.23
N GLN A 36 -6.08 11.61 13.78
CA GLN A 36 -5.84 11.55 15.22
C GLN A 36 -5.43 12.91 15.80
N GLN A 37 -4.62 13.67 15.07
CA GLN A 37 -4.14 14.99 15.51
C GLN A 37 -5.19 16.08 15.39
N HIS A 38 -6.00 16.07 14.31
CA HIS A 38 -6.91 17.18 13.96
C HIS A 38 -8.39 16.87 14.21
N GLY A 39 -8.76 15.62 14.50
CA GLY A 39 -10.14 15.18 14.72
C GLY A 39 -11.00 15.18 13.44
N ARG A 40 -10.41 15.36 12.26
CA ARG A 40 -11.09 15.41 10.96
C ARG A 40 -10.20 14.90 9.83
N ALA A 41 -10.80 14.57 8.70
CA ALA A 41 -10.07 14.31 7.46
C ALA A 41 -9.35 15.58 6.94
N PRO A 42 -8.25 15.44 6.18
CA PRO A 42 -7.57 16.57 5.56
C PRO A 42 -8.43 17.22 4.47
N HIS A 43 -8.37 18.55 4.37
CA HIS A 43 -8.96 19.33 3.28
C HIS A 43 -8.11 19.25 2.01
N SER A 44 -8.62 19.81 0.89
CA SER A 44 -7.93 19.78 -0.40
C SER A 44 -6.53 20.38 -0.33
N ASP A 45 -6.37 21.53 0.30
CA ASP A 45 -5.09 22.24 0.47
C ASP A 45 -4.09 21.54 1.41
N GLU A 46 -4.55 20.55 2.18
CA GLU A 46 -3.71 19.77 3.09
C GLU A 46 -3.23 18.43 2.45
N GLN A 47 -3.80 18.00 1.31
CA GLN A 47 -3.51 16.72 0.69
C GLN A 47 -2.03 16.59 0.26
N ALA A 48 -1.44 17.64 -0.30
CA ALA A 48 -0.03 17.65 -0.66
C ALA A 48 0.87 17.41 0.57
N GLY A 49 0.56 18.02 1.70
CA GLY A 49 1.28 17.80 2.95
C GLY A 49 1.10 16.39 3.52
N VAL A 50 -0.04 15.73 3.28
CA VAL A 50 -0.27 14.33 3.66
C VAL A 50 0.55 13.40 2.78
N LEU A 51 0.53 13.61 1.46
CA LEU A 51 1.32 12.84 0.51
C LEU A 51 2.80 12.92 0.86
N ALA A 52 3.36 14.13 1.00
CA ALA A 52 4.76 14.34 1.35
C ALA A 52 5.15 13.63 2.66
N ARG A 53 4.32 13.70 3.71
CA ARG A 53 4.58 12.99 4.97
C ARG A 53 4.60 11.47 4.81
N GLN A 54 3.74 10.92 3.95
CA GLN A 54 3.73 9.49 3.67
C GLN A 54 5.02 9.09 2.93
N SER A 55 5.41 9.83 1.88
CA SER A 55 6.63 9.60 1.12
C SER A 55 7.88 9.69 2.01
N ASP A 56 7.96 10.68 2.88
CA ASP A 56 9.03 10.82 3.86
C ASP A 56 9.09 9.65 4.86
N ALA A 57 7.93 9.17 5.31
CA ALA A 57 7.87 8.01 6.21
C ALA A 57 8.37 6.73 5.51
N VAL A 58 7.98 6.54 4.25
CA VAL A 58 8.46 5.43 3.41
C VAL A 58 9.97 5.51 3.21
N ALA A 59 10.50 6.68 2.83
CA ALA A 59 11.93 6.87 2.62
C ALA A 59 12.74 6.55 3.88
N ARG A 60 12.27 6.99 5.06
CA ARG A 60 12.93 6.68 6.34
C ARG A 60 12.87 5.18 6.67
N ALA A 61 11.73 4.53 6.45
CA ALA A 61 11.59 3.10 6.71
C ALA A 61 12.51 2.28 5.80
N VAL A 62 12.53 2.59 4.51
CA VAL A 62 13.42 1.91 3.54
C VAL A 62 14.89 2.13 3.89
N ALA A 63 15.30 3.35 4.29
CA ALA A 63 16.67 3.64 4.68
C ALA A 63 17.11 2.93 5.97
N ALA A 64 16.18 2.64 6.88
CA ALA A 64 16.43 1.94 8.15
C ALA A 64 16.35 0.42 8.03
N ALA A 65 15.63 -0.09 7.02
CA ALA A 65 15.38 -1.51 6.83
C ALA A 65 16.67 -2.29 6.50
N ALA A 66 16.72 -3.54 6.94
CA ALA A 66 17.77 -4.47 6.51
C ALA A 66 17.67 -4.71 4.99
N ARG A 67 18.80 -5.03 4.35
CA ARG A 67 18.90 -5.15 2.88
C ARG A 67 17.91 -6.16 2.28
N ASP A 68 17.58 -7.19 3.02
CA ASP A 68 16.66 -8.28 2.65
C ASP A 68 15.28 -8.15 3.28
N ALA A 69 15.02 -7.08 4.03
CA ALA A 69 13.72 -6.81 4.61
C ALA A 69 12.68 -6.48 3.53
N VAL A 70 11.43 -6.83 3.83
CA VAL A 70 10.27 -6.39 3.05
C VAL A 70 9.60 -5.24 3.80
N VAL A 71 9.58 -4.06 3.19
CA VAL A 71 8.83 -2.91 3.70
C VAL A 71 7.47 -2.87 2.99
N VAL A 72 6.39 -2.87 3.77
CA VAL A 72 5.01 -2.77 3.26
C VAL A 72 4.41 -1.44 3.67
N VAL A 73 3.85 -0.73 2.70
CA VAL A 73 3.26 0.60 2.87
C VAL A 73 1.75 0.52 2.70
N ASP A 74 0.98 0.89 3.71
CA ASP A 74 -0.49 0.87 3.70
C ASP A 74 -1.08 2.23 4.06
N PRO A 75 -1.58 2.94 3.05
CA PRO A 75 -1.43 2.74 1.61
C PRO A 75 -0.17 3.40 1.05
N ALA A 76 0.16 3.10 -0.22
CA ALA A 76 1.16 3.87 -0.96
C ALA A 76 0.71 5.34 -1.15
N PRO A 77 1.65 6.32 -1.22
CA PRO A 77 1.34 7.75 -1.36
C PRO A 77 0.40 8.09 -2.51
N LEU A 78 0.46 7.33 -3.61
CA LEU A 78 -0.47 7.47 -4.75
C LEU A 78 -1.95 7.46 -4.32
N MET A 79 -2.30 6.76 -3.24
CA MET A 79 -3.69 6.74 -2.76
C MET A 79 -4.16 8.10 -2.25
N THR A 80 -3.27 8.96 -1.73
CA THR A 80 -3.61 10.34 -1.39
C THR A 80 -4.00 11.13 -2.65
N ALA A 81 -3.26 10.97 -3.75
CA ALA A 81 -3.61 11.59 -5.02
C ALA A 81 -4.95 11.05 -5.57
N VAL A 82 -5.19 9.74 -5.47
CA VAL A 82 -6.48 9.13 -5.87
C VAL A 82 -7.65 9.72 -5.09
N TYR A 83 -7.48 9.91 -3.78
CA TYR A 83 -8.52 10.53 -2.95
C TYR A 83 -8.66 12.03 -3.20
N SER A 84 -7.58 12.74 -3.57
CA SER A 84 -7.66 14.14 -4.01
C SER A 84 -8.54 14.28 -5.24
N VAL A 85 -8.33 13.44 -6.25
CA VAL A 85 -9.22 13.38 -7.44
C VAL A 85 -10.64 13.02 -7.05
N LEU A 86 -10.83 12.02 -6.16
CA LEU A 86 -12.14 11.49 -5.82
C LEU A 86 -13.02 12.47 -5.05
N TYR A 87 -12.44 13.18 -4.07
CA TYR A 87 -13.20 14.03 -3.15
C TYR A 87 -13.17 15.51 -3.50
N PHE A 88 -12.15 15.96 -4.24
CA PHE A 88 -11.93 17.37 -4.53
C PHE A 88 -11.83 17.69 -6.01
N GLU A 89 -11.93 16.68 -6.89
CA GLU A 89 -11.73 16.84 -8.36
C GLU A 89 -10.36 17.45 -8.70
N ASP A 90 -9.37 17.22 -7.82
CA ASP A 90 -8.02 17.77 -7.92
C ASP A 90 -7.01 16.67 -8.32
N ASP A 91 -6.48 16.75 -9.53
CA ASP A 91 -5.50 15.83 -10.09
C ASP A 91 -4.05 16.31 -9.97
N SER A 92 -3.83 17.47 -9.34
CA SER A 92 -2.52 18.12 -9.22
C SER A 92 -1.45 17.22 -8.58
N LEU A 93 -1.86 16.27 -7.70
CA LEU A 93 -0.98 15.35 -6.99
C LEU A 93 -0.72 14.03 -7.74
N VAL A 94 -1.41 13.78 -8.87
CA VAL A 94 -1.31 12.50 -9.57
C VAL A 94 0.09 12.24 -10.10
N ALA A 95 0.74 13.26 -10.65
CA ALA A 95 2.10 13.11 -11.18
C ALA A 95 3.10 12.71 -10.08
N GLU A 96 3.07 13.40 -8.93
CA GLU A 96 3.92 13.10 -7.78
C GLU A 96 3.63 11.72 -7.19
N GLY A 97 2.34 11.38 -7.00
CA GLY A 97 1.95 10.05 -6.52
C GLY A 97 2.33 8.90 -7.46
N VAL A 98 2.32 9.14 -8.77
CA VAL A 98 2.82 8.17 -9.77
C VAL A 98 4.33 8.03 -9.69
N ASP A 99 5.07 9.11 -9.56
CA ASP A 99 6.53 9.05 -9.44
C ASP A 99 6.96 8.30 -8.17
N ASP A 100 6.29 8.53 -7.05
CA ASP A 100 6.46 7.72 -5.84
C ASP A 100 6.12 6.24 -6.09
N ALA A 101 5.01 5.95 -6.77
CA ALA A 101 4.58 4.58 -7.03
C ALA A 101 5.59 3.81 -7.90
N LEU A 102 6.27 4.46 -8.80
CA LEU A 102 7.31 3.84 -9.64
C LEU A 102 8.58 3.43 -8.88
N ALA A 103 8.77 3.94 -7.67
CA ALA A 103 9.89 3.54 -6.81
C ALA A 103 9.65 2.21 -6.06
N TYR A 104 8.45 1.64 -6.16
CA TYR A 104 8.16 0.36 -5.51
C TYR A 104 8.51 -0.83 -6.41
N ASP A 105 9.16 -1.83 -5.84
CA ASP A 105 9.43 -3.11 -6.51
C ASP A 105 8.13 -3.83 -6.89
N VAL A 106 7.11 -3.74 -6.02
CA VAL A 106 5.78 -4.33 -6.22
C VAL A 106 4.70 -3.37 -5.74
N LEU A 107 3.71 -3.12 -6.58
CA LEU A 107 2.47 -2.45 -6.23
C LEU A 107 1.33 -3.47 -6.16
N ALA A 108 0.84 -3.76 -4.97
CA ALA A 108 -0.25 -4.70 -4.73
C ALA A 108 -1.59 -3.96 -4.75
N TRP A 109 -2.34 -4.08 -5.82
CA TRP A 109 -3.64 -3.43 -5.99
C TRP A 109 -4.76 -4.33 -5.53
N CYS A 110 -5.27 -4.09 -4.31
CA CYS A 110 -6.36 -4.85 -3.69
C CYS A 110 -7.70 -4.54 -4.39
N ALA A 111 -8.30 -5.58 -4.97
CA ALA A 111 -9.60 -5.50 -5.61
C ALA A 111 -10.73 -5.26 -4.60
N PRO A 112 -11.84 -4.61 -5.02
CA PRO A 112 -13.02 -4.38 -4.17
C PRO A 112 -13.96 -5.61 -4.14
N ASP A 113 -13.41 -6.83 -4.11
CA ASP A 113 -14.13 -8.13 -4.15
C ASP A 113 -14.44 -8.72 -2.77
N VAL A 114 -13.95 -8.06 -1.69
CA VAL A 114 -14.35 -8.41 -0.32
C VAL A 114 -15.70 -7.76 0.04
N PRO A 115 -16.53 -8.40 0.89
CA PRO A 115 -17.78 -7.82 1.34
C PRO A 115 -17.59 -6.41 1.94
N TRP A 116 -18.48 -5.49 1.59
CA TRP A 116 -18.48 -4.17 2.22
C TRP A 116 -18.88 -4.28 3.68
N GLN A 117 -18.12 -3.67 4.57
CA GLN A 117 -18.45 -3.52 5.98
C GLN A 117 -18.69 -2.04 6.26
N ALA A 118 -19.92 -1.72 6.63
CA ALA A 118 -20.29 -0.36 7.02
C ALA A 118 -19.56 0.02 8.33
N ASP A 119 -19.04 1.24 8.36
CA ASP A 119 -18.46 1.84 9.56
C ASP A 119 -18.94 3.31 9.61
N PRO A 120 -20.11 3.55 10.22
CA PRO A 120 -20.76 4.86 10.18
C PRO A 120 -19.85 5.96 10.73
N GLY A 121 -19.69 7.04 9.95
CA GLY A 121 -18.83 8.16 10.30
C GLY A 121 -17.35 7.97 9.99
N VAL A 122 -16.94 6.79 9.50
CA VAL A 122 -15.55 6.48 9.14
C VAL A 122 -15.41 6.13 7.67
N ARG A 123 -16.45 5.55 7.03
CA ARG A 123 -16.43 5.09 5.63
C ARG A 123 -17.58 5.69 4.83
N ASP A 124 -17.23 6.22 3.67
CA ASP A 124 -18.15 6.98 2.81
C ASP A 124 -19.11 6.12 1.97
N GLY A 125 -18.91 4.81 1.95
CA GLY A 125 -19.81 3.88 1.28
C GLY A 125 -19.22 3.16 0.04
N PRO A 126 -19.91 2.10 -0.43
CA PRO A 126 -19.38 1.21 -1.46
C PRO A 126 -19.17 1.89 -2.82
N HIS A 127 -19.90 2.98 -3.11
CA HIS A 127 -19.75 3.72 -4.37
C HIS A 127 -18.43 4.49 -4.43
N TYR A 128 -17.91 5.02 -3.31
CA TYR A 128 -16.60 5.65 -3.24
C TYR A 128 -15.48 4.63 -3.45
N ARG A 129 -15.62 3.42 -2.87
CA ARG A 129 -14.71 2.31 -3.15
C ARG A 129 -14.63 2.00 -4.64
N ALA A 130 -15.77 1.88 -5.32
CA ALA A 130 -15.82 1.62 -6.76
C ALA A 130 -15.27 2.79 -7.58
N ALA A 131 -15.47 4.03 -7.15
CA ALA A 131 -14.91 5.20 -7.82
C ALA A 131 -13.38 5.25 -7.69
N ALA A 132 -12.84 4.99 -6.49
CA ALA A 132 -11.39 4.89 -6.28
C ALA A 132 -10.77 3.79 -7.16
N ASP A 133 -11.41 2.62 -7.27
CA ASP A 133 -10.94 1.52 -8.11
C ASP A 133 -10.92 1.90 -9.61
N ARG A 134 -11.90 2.68 -10.10
CA ARG A 134 -11.90 3.20 -11.48
C ARG A 134 -10.77 4.19 -11.74
N ILE A 135 -10.52 5.12 -10.80
CA ILE A 135 -9.41 6.08 -10.91
C ILE A 135 -8.08 5.32 -10.96
N LEU A 136 -7.87 4.37 -10.04
CA LEU A 136 -6.68 3.52 -10.02
C LEU A 136 -6.52 2.73 -11.31
N SER A 137 -7.61 2.17 -11.87
CA SER A 137 -7.59 1.45 -13.14
C SER A 137 -7.11 2.34 -14.29
N GLY A 138 -7.59 3.58 -14.33
CA GLY A 138 -7.12 4.58 -15.29
C GLY A 138 -5.61 4.79 -15.15
N ILE A 139 -5.13 5.16 -13.96
CA ILE A 139 -3.71 5.43 -13.70
C ILE A 139 -2.84 4.20 -13.98
N ALA A 140 -3.27 3.02 -13.55
CA ALA A 140 -2.52 1.78 -13.77
C ALA A 140 -2.35 1.46 -15.25
N THR A 141 -3.43 1.63 -16.05
CA THR A 141 -3.44 1.28 -17.47
C THR A 141 -2.72 2.32 -18.33
N THR A 142 -2.93 3.61 -18.05
CA THR A 142 -2.43 4.69 -18.91
C THR A 142 -1.07 5.21 -18.51
N THR A 143 -0.64 4.97 -17.27
CA THR A 143 0.58 5.61 -16.73
C THR A 143 1.54 4.62 -16.09
N LEU A 144 1.13 3.87 -15.07
CA LEU A 144 2.04 2.97 -14.34
C LEU A 144 2.53 1.81 -15.22
N GLY A 145 1.63 1.10 -15.88
CA GLY A 145 1.98 -0.01 -16.77
C GLY A 145 2.92 0.41 -17.91
N PRO A 146 2.62 1.46 -18.70
CA PRO A 146 3.51 1.96 -19.74
C PRO A 146 4.87 2.44 -19.24
N ARG A 147 4.98 2.88 -17.97
CA ARG A 147 6.25 3.27 -17.32
C ARG A 147 6.97 2.10 -16.65
N GLY A 148 6.47 0.87 -16.78
CA GLY A 148 7.13 -0.34 -16.32
C GLY A 148 6.91 -0.68 -14.84
N ALA A 149 5.93 -0.07 -14.16
CA ALA A 149 5.59 -0.43 -12.79
C ALA A 149 5.14 -1.90 -12.69
N HIS A 150 5.62 -2.61 -11.68
CA HIS A 150 5.17 -3.97 -11.39
C HIS A 150 3.89 -3.93 -10.55
N VAL A 151 2.75 -3.84 -11.22
CA VAL A 151 1.43 -3.81 -10.56
C VAL A 151 0.82 -5.22 -10.60
N VAL A 152 0.50 -5.77 -9.43
CA VAL A 152 -0.21 -7.05 -9.29
C VAL A 152 -1.61 -6.82 -8.76
N ARG A 153 -2.62 -7.37 -9.45
CA ARG A 153 -4.00 -7.34 -8.97
C ARG A 153 -4.18 -8.41 -7.90
N VAL A 154 -4.63 -8.00 -6.72
CA VAL A 154 -4.81 -8.87 -5.55
C VAL A 154 -6.30 -9.10 -5.33
N THR A 155 -6.74 -10.36 -5.46
CA THR A 155 -8.16 -10.78 -5.41
C THR A 155 -8.34 -12.02 -4.54
N GLY A 156 -9.59 -12.37 -4.24
CA GLY A 156 -9.93 -13.60 -3.52
C GLY A 156 -9.85 -13.47 -2.01
N ASP A 157 -9.73 -14.60 -1.34
CA ASP A 157 -9.59 -14.64 0.12
C ASP A 157 -8.19 -14.23 0.60
N LEU A 158 -8.00 -14.16 1.90
CA LEU A 158 -6.76 -13.66 2.49
C LEU A 158 -5.54 -14.51 2.11
N ASP A 159 -5.68 -15.83 2.08
CA ASP A 159 -4.56 -16.73 1.79
C ASP A 159 -4.10 -16.57 0.35
N VAL A 160 -5.03 -16.48 -0.60
CA VAL A 160 -4.74 -16.20 -2.02
C VAL A 160 -4.06 -14.83 -2.16
N ARG A 161 -4.56 -13.81 -1.48
CA ARG A 161 -3.98 -12.45 -1.51
C ARG A 161 -2.55 -12.44 -1.00
N VAL A 162 -2.29 -13.10 0.13
CA VAL A 162 -0.95 -13.23 0.70
C VAL A 162 -0.01 -13.98 -0.25
N ALA A 163 -0.47 -15.10 -0.82
CA ALA A 163 0.30 -15.87 -1.79
C ALA A 163 0.68 -15.01 -3.01
N THR A 164 -0.30 -14.29 -3.58
CA THR A 164 -0.08 -13.39 -4.73
C THR A 164 1.03 -12.36 -4.46
N VAL A 165 1.00 -11.70 -3.30
CA VAL A 165 2.03 -10.69 -2.97
C VAL A 165 3.38 -11.34 -2.72
N ARG A 166 3.43 -12.48 -2.01
CA ARG A 166 4.67 -13.20 -1.76
C ARG A 166 5.35 -13.68 -3.05
N GLU A 167 4.57 -14.21 -3.98
CA GLU A 167 5.06 -14.63 -5.30
C GLU A 167 5.62 -13.45 -6.10
N ALA A 168 4.92 -12.31 -6.08
CA ALA A 168 5.39 -11.09 -6.75
C ALA A 168 6.72 -10.59 -6.16
N VAL A 169 6.85 -10.59 -4.82
CA VAL A 169 8.10 -10.22 -4.13
C VAL A 169 9.23 -11.21 -4.44
N ALA A 170 8.95 -12.51 -4.45
CA ALA A 170 9.95 -13.51 -4.80
C ALA A 170 10.44 -13.34 -6.24
N ALA A 171 9.53 -13.19 -7.18
CA ALA A 171 9.86 -12.97 -8.59
C ALA A 171 10.67 -11.69 -8.82
N ASP A 172 10.43 -10.65 -8.03
CA ASP A 172 11.21 -9.42 -8.09
C ASP A 172 12.64 -9.62 -7.57
N ARG A 173 12.78 -10.30 -6.43
CA ARG A 173 14.10 -10.65 -5.86
C ARG A 173 14.94 -11.51 -6.81
N ASP A 174 14.32 -12.48 -7.47
CA ASP A 174 14.99 -13.32 -8.47
C ASP A 174 15.50 -12.47 -9.64
N ARG A 175 14.72 -11.49 -10.11
CA ARG A 175 15.16 -10.54 -11.15
C ARG A 175 16.31 -9.66 -10.69
N ALA A 176 16.31 -9.26 -9.43
CA ALA A 176 17.35 -8.43 -8.83
C ALA A 176 18.62 -9.24 -8.44
N GLY A 177 18.61 -10.56 -8.53
CA GLY A 177 19.72 -11.43 -8.13
C GLY A 177 19.94 -11.47 -6.60
N VAL A 178 18.91 -11.18 -5.81
CA VAL A 178 18.96 -11.18 -4.33
C VAL A 178 18.52 -12.55 -3.82
N ALA A 179 19.41 -13.23 -3.06
CA ALA A 179 19.09 -14.51 -2.45
C ALA A 179 17.91 -14.40 -1.44
N PRO A 180 17.07 -15.44 -1.30
CA PRO A 180 15.98 -15.45 -0.33
C PRO A 180 16.52 -15.33 1.10
N PRO A 181 15.79 -14.66 2.04
CA PRO A 181 16.17 -14.61 3.44
C PRO A 181 16.24 -16.02 4.01
N GLY A 182 17.35 -16.34 4.68
CA GLY A 182 17.50 -17.60 5.37
C GLY A 182 16.42 -17.76 6.46
N PRO A 183 16.05 -19.00 6.84
CA PRO A 183 15.10 -19.23 7.91
C PRO A 183 15.59 -18.56 9.18
N SER A 184 14.77 -17.67 9.78
CA SER A 184 15.06 -17.03 11.05
C SER A 184 15.22 -18.11 12.12
N GLY A 185 16.46 -18.40 12.47
CA GLY A 185 16.80 -19.35 13.53
C GLY A 185 16.25 -18.82 14.86
N ARG A 186 15.16 -19.42 15.33
CA ARG A 186 14.77 -19.30 16.73
C ARG A 186 15.83 -20.06 17.52
N ASN A 187 16.74 -19.33 18.17
CA ASN A 187 17.56 -19.88 19.22
C ASN A 187 16.61 -20.36 20.34
N LEU A 188 16.41 -21.66 20.40
CA LEU A 188 15.93 -22.31 21.60
C LEU A 188 17.15 -22.44 22.53
N ASP A 189 17.38 -21.42 23.33
CA ASP A 189 18.28 -21.56 24.49
C ASP A 189 17.64 -22.56 25.44
N SER A 190 18.14 -23.79 25.36
CA SER A 190 17.94 -24.84 26.35
C SER A 190 18.71 -24.47 27.59
N HIS A 191 18.00 -24.04 28.63
CA HIS A 191 18.52 -24.06 30.00
C HIS A 191 18.41 -25.49 30.54
N GLY A 192 19.55 -26.16 30.67
CA GLY A 192 19.75 -27.28 31.58
C GLY A 192 20.18 -26.77 32.94
#